data_3ab75a53b32daf788b3deb657a9c946e
#
_entry.id   3ab75a53b32daf788b3deb657a9c946e
#
_cell.length_a   1.000
_cell.length_b   1.000
_cell.length_c   1.000
_cell.angle_alpha   90.00
_cell.angle_beta   90.00
_cell.angle_gamma   90.00
#
_symmetry.space_group_name_H-M   'P 1'
#
loop_
_entity.id
_entity.type
_entity.pdbx_description
1 polymer ?
#
loop_
_entity_poly.entity_id
_entity_poly.type
_entity_poly.pdbx_seq_one_letter_code
_entity_poly.pdbx_strand_id
1 'polypeptide(L)'
;MPKKISVMDIYKLLPKTNCKKCGQPSCMAFAAKLLEKEATVDQCPILNTPKFEENRKKLIELLSPPVKEVWFGNDKRKAVMGGDEVMYRYQLSFFNPTPIGVDISDELSEEEIKSRAKEIENFTFERTGEKLKLDFIVIRNASGDIEKFKKAIEIVEKETDMPICIASLNPEIIKEALKIVKSKVMVYAATKDNLNDMIKVIKELKKEKDVVLVLSSNNVKELKNMAAKCLANGIEDLVLEPYTYPENIAETLDLNVMIRRSAIEKEDKYLGFPILNLPINAYYYALNNDCPISTFFDNKEVVAKMYEATIAGTLLNRYADALIIHGLDIWELMPILTLRQNIYTDPRKPQAVEPGLYPIGNPDENSPVILTTNFSLTFYTVTGDFEKDNVTCWLLVMDTGGKAVDVSVAGGQYNGENAKKLIEETGIADKVNHRIIILPALAASTRGDIEDKTGWTCVVGTRDSSQVGEFLRKNWDRILREWKEKHQK
;
A
#
# COMPACT_ATOMS: atom_id res chain seq x y z
N MET A 1 5.70 -27.79 5.70
CA MET A 1 6.23 -26.55 5.15
C MET A 1 5.70 -26.43 3.74
N PRO A 2 5.11 -25.32 3.32
CA PRO A 2 4.64 -25.16 1.94
C PRO A 2 5.81 -25.43 0.98
N LYS A 3 5.51 -26.02 -0.16
CA LYS A 3 6.50 -26.38 -1.18
C LYS A 3 7.13 -25.10 -1.72
N LYS A 4 8.38 -24.85 -1.36
CA LYS A 4 9.08 -23.63 -1.79
C LYS A 4 9.28 -23.72 -3.30
N ILE A 5 8.51 -22.93 -4.05
CA ILE A 5 8.61 -22.82 -5.51
C ILE A 5 10.02 -22.31 -5.85
N SER A 6 10.69 -22.97 -6.74
CA SER A 6 12.01 -22.55 -7.23
C SER A 6 11.91 -21.92 -8.63
N VAL A 7 12.89 -21.09 -8.97
CA VAL A 7 13.03 -20.54 -10.33
C VAL A 7 13.02 -21.66 -11.39
N MET A 8 13.57 -22.83 -11.05
CA MET A 8 13.60 -23.99 -11.94
C MET A 8 12.23 -24.59 -12.19
N ASP A 9 11.32 -24.58 -11.20
CA ASP A 9 9.96 -25.11 -11.38
C ASP A 9 9.17 -24.23 -12.35
N ILE A 10 9.32 -22.91 -12.23
CA ILE A 10 8.76 -21.93 -13.18
C ILE A 10 9.40 -22.13 -14.57
N TYR A 11 10.73 -22.19 -14.65
CA TYR A 11 11.45 -22.33 -15.91
C TYR A 11 11.07 -23.58 -16.70
N LYS A 12 10.72 -24.70 -16.05
CA LYS A 12 10.25 -25.94 -16.70
C LYS A 12 8.99 -25.71 -17.53
N LEU A 13 8.13 -24.79 -17.10
CA LEU A 13 6.86 -24.47 -17.76
C LEU A 13 6.99 -23.39 -18.84
N LEU A 14 8.12 -22.68 -18.90
CA LEU A 14 8.36 -21.64 -19.90
C LEU A 14 8.76 -22.22 -21.27
N PRO A 15 8.57 -21.46 -22.36
CA PRO A 15 8.88 -21.89 -23.74
C PRO A 15 10.35 -22.18 -24.01
N LYS A 16 11.27 -21.70 -23.18
CA LYS A 16 12.75 -21.89 -23.26
C LYS A 16 13.41 -21.38 -24.54
N THR A 17 12.74 -20.48 -25.26
CA THR A 17 13.22 -19.94 -26.55
C THR A 17 14.23 -18.82 -26.42
N ASN A 18 14.34 -18.21 -25.21
CA ASN A 18 15.18 -17.04 -24.94
C ASN A 18 14.99 -15.89 -25.94
N CYS A 19 13.76 -15.73 -26.47
CA CYS A 19 13.44 -14.81 -27.57
C CYS A 19 13.44 -13.32 -27.19
N LYS A 20 13.61 -12.99 -25.92
CA LYS A 20 13.63 -11.62 -25.34
C LYS A 20 12.35 -10.78 -25.54
N LYS A 21 11.28 -11.33 -26.13
CA LYS A 21 10.02 -10.60 -26.41
C LYS A 21 9.28 -10.14 -25.17
N CYS A 22 9.56 -10.74 -24.00
CA CYS A 22 9.04 -10.32 -22.70
C CYS A 22 9.88 -9.23 -22.01
N GLY A 23 10.88 -8.67 -22.69
CA GLY A 23 11.78 -7.67 -22.14
C GLY A 23 12.92 -8.23 -21.27
N GLN A 24 12.97 -9.56 -21.03
CA GLN A 24 14.01 -10.18 -20.23
C GLN A 24 15.09 -10.84 -21.11
N PRO A 25 16.36 -10.85 -20.65
CA PRO A 25 17.48 -11.37 -21.44
C PRO A 25 17.39 -12.88 -21.72
N SER A 26 16.69 -13.64 -20.87
CA SER A 26 16.48 -15.08 -21.02
C SER A 26 15.19 -15.53 -20.35
N CYS A 27 14.70 -16.73 -20.69
CA CYS A 27 13.56 -17.33 -20.00
C CYS A 27 13.87 -17.66 -18.53
N MET A 28 15.15 -17.87 -18.17
CA MET A 28 15.54 -18.05 -16.77
C MET A 28 15.42 -16.74 -15.98
N ALA A 29 15.87 -15.61 -16.55
CA ALA A 29 15.68 -14.29 -15.95
C ALA A 29 14.19 -13.93 -15.81
N PHE A 30 13.38 -14.29 -16.81
CA PHE A 30 11.92 -14.13 -16.73
C PHE A 30 11.30 -14.98 -15.61
N ALA A 31 11.77 -16.24 -15.44
CA ALA A 31 11.33 -17.11 -14.34
C ALA A 31 11.66 -16.51 -12.96
N ALA A 32 12.85 -15.92 -12.79
CA ALA A 32 13.21 -15.22 -11.56
C ALA A 32 12.29 -14.01 -11.29
N LYS A 33 12.05 -13.18 -12.32
CA LYS A 33 11.14 -12.03 -12.22
C LYS A 33 9.69 -12.42 -11.92
N LEU A 34 9.21 -13.56 -12.45
CA LEU A 34 7.89 -14.11 -12.11
C LEU A 34 7.82 -14.53 -10.63
N LEU A 35 8.88 -15.17 -10.12
CA LEU A 35 8.96 -15.57 -8.70
C LEU A 35 8.98 -14.36 -7.76
N GLU A 36 9.66 -13.28 -8.18
CA GLU A 36 9.77 -12.02 -7.43
C GLU A 36 8.54 -11.10 -7.60
N LYS A 37 7.55 -11.52 -8.43
CA LYS A 37 6.36 -10.72 -8.81
C LYS A 37 6.69 -9.40 -9.53
N GLU A 38 7.89 -9.29 -10.08
CA GLU A 38 8.31 -8.16 -10.91
C GLU A 38 7.92 -8.31 -12.40
N ALA A 39 7.35 -9.46 -12.75
CA ALA A 39 6.79 -9.74 -14.08
C ALA A 39 5.50 -10.54 -13.95
N THR A 40 4.65 -10.48 -14.99
CA THR A 40 3.41 -11.26 -15.09
C THR A 40 3.51 -12.30 -16.21
N VAL A 41 2.75 -13.41 -16.08
CA VAL A 41 2.73 -14.50 -17.06
C VAL A 41 2.35 -13.99 -18.46
N ASP A 42 1.46 -13.00 -18.54
CA ASP A 42 0.94 -12.42 -19.78
C ASP A 42 1.99 -11.63 -20.58
N GLN A 43 3.08 -11.19 -19.95
CA GLN A 43 4.18 -10.53 -20.64
C GLN A 43 4.94 -11.45 -21.60
N CYS A 44 4.75 -12.79 -21.52
CA CYS A 44 5.36 -13.71 -22.47
C CYS A 44 4.43 -14.00 -23.65
N PRO A 45 4.63 -13.40 -24.85
CA PRO A 45 3.74 -13.59 -25.98
C PRO A 45 3.64 -15.05 -26.44
N ILE A 46 4.68 -15.86 -26.21
CA ILE A 46 4.69 -17.28 -26.62
C ILE A 46 3.80 -18.12 -25.70
N LEU A 47 3.74 -17.82 -24.40
CA LEU A 47 2.83 -18.51 -23.46
C LEU A 47 1.35 -18.23 -23.79
N ASN A 48 1.05 -17.14 -24.46
CA ASN A 48 -0.31 -16.78 -24.88
C ASN A 48 -0.74 -17.49 -26.18
N THR A 49 0.07 -18.40 -26.71
CA THR A 49 -0.29 -19.19 -27.91
C THR A 49 -0.99 -20.50 -27.51
N PRO A 50 -1.88 -21.06 -28.38
CA PRO A 50 -2.58 -22.32 -28.08
C PRO A 50 -1.65 -23.49 -27.73
N LYS A 51 -0.45 -23.52 -28.32
CA LYS A 51 0.58 -24.54 -28.03
C LYS A 51 1.00 -24.60 -26.57
N PHE A 52 0.97 -23.49 -25.87
CA PHE A 52 1.46 -23.36 -24.48
C PHE A 52 0.31 -23.10 -23.47
N GLU A 53 -0.95 -23.26 -23.90
CA GLU A 53 -2.11 -22.96 -23.02
C GLU A 53 -2.10 -23.81 -21.74
N GLU A 54 -1.77 -25.10 -21.84
CA GLU A 54 -1.69 -25.98 -20.66
C GLU A 54 -0.54 -25.55 -19.73
N ASN A 55 0.62 -25.20 -20.30
CA ASN A 55 1.75 -24.70 -19.50
C ASN A 55 1.42 -23.38 -18.82
N ARG A 56 0.72 -22.49 -19.53
CA ARG A 56 0.25 -21.21 -18.99
C ARG A 56 -0.70 -21.42 -17.82
N LYS A 57 -1.68 -22.32 -17.94
CA LYS A 57 -2.61 -22.66 -16.85
C LYS A 57 -1.85 -23.22 -15.64
N LYS A 58 -0.95 -24.18 -15.85
CA LYS A 58 -0.11 -24.76 -14.77
C LYS A 58 0.80 -23.70 -14.12
N LEU A 59 1.31 -22.75 -14.89
CA LEU A 59 2.16 -21.70 -14.40
C LEU A 59 1.38 -20.68 -13.54
N ILE A 60 0.17 -20.31 -13.98
CA ILE A 60 -0.74 -19.45 -13.20
C ILE A 60 -1.14 -20.15 -11.90
N GLU A 61 -1.49 -21.44 -11.95
CA GLU A 61 -1.82 -22.22 -10.76
C GLU A 61 -0.62 -22.34 -9.81
N LEU A 62 0.58 -22.59 -10.34
CA LEU A 62 1.82 -22.69 -9.56
C LEU A 62 2.16 -21.35 -8.86
N LEU A 63 1.95 -20.23 -9.53
CA LEU A 63 2.25 -18.89 -9.04
C LEU A 63 1.10 -18.27 -8.23
N SER A 64 -0.05 -18.93 -8.19
CA SER A 64 -1.20 -18.45 -7.41
C SER A 64 -0.88 -18.51 -5.92
N PRO A 65 -1.06 -17.41 -5.20
CA PRO A 65 -0.82 -17.38 -3.77
C PRO A 65 -1.81 -18.29 -3.02
N PRO A 66 -1.41 -18.88 -1.88
CA PRO A 66 -2.30 -19.66 -1.03
C PRO A 66 -3.52 -18.89 -0.54
N VAL A 67 -3.38 -17.58 -0.36
CA VAL A 67 -4.49 -16.64 -0.13
C VAL A 67 -4.78 -15.94 -1.44
N LYS A 68 -5.93 -16.21 -2.04
CA LYS A 68 -6.34 -15.63 -3.33
C LYS A 68 -6.30 -14.11 -3.27
N GLU A 69 -5.76 -13.48 -4.30
CA GLU A 69 -5.91 -12.04 -4.50
C GLU A 69 -7.32 -11.75 -5.03
N VAL A 70 -8.02 -10.84 -4.38
CA VAL A 70 -9.38 -10.40 -4.73
C VAL A 70 -9.40 -8.89 -4.80
N TRP A 71 -10.11 -8.35 -5.79
CA TRP A 71 -10.26 -6.91 -5.96
C TRP A 71 -11.70 -6.52 -6.31
N PHE A 72 -12.07 -5.30 -5.98
CA PHE A 72 -13.31 -4.66 -6.41
C PHE A 72 -13.08 -3.17 -6.71
N GLY A 73 -14.03 -2.53 -7.39
CA GLY A 73 -13.93 -1.17 -7.87
C GLY A 73 -14.03 -1.10 -9.39
N ASN A 74 -13.37 -0.11 -10.00
CA ASN A 74 -13.41 0.18 -11.43
C ASN A 74 -11.98 0.32 -11.99
N ASP A 75 -11.86 0.64 -13.29
CA ASP A 75 -10.55 0.78 -13.94
C ASP A 75 -9.71 1.94 -13.41
N LYS A 76 -10.35 2.96 -12.85
CA LYS A 76 -9.65 4.12 -12.26
C LYS A 76 -9.15 3.84 -10.85
N ARG A 77 -9.93 3.08 -10.05
CA ARG A 77 -9.62 2.83 -8.65
C ARG A 77 -10.08 1.44 -8.23
N LYS A 78 -9.16 0.67 -7.66
CA LYS A 78 -9.39 -0.70 -7.17
C LYS A 78 -8.96 -0.81 -5.71
N ALA A 79 -9.78 -1.50 -4.93
CA ALA A 79 -9.38 -2.02 -3.63
C ALA A 79 -8.95 -3.49 -3.82
N VAL A 80 -7.69 -3.79 -3.52
CA VAL A 80 -7.08 -5.12 -3.70
C VAL A 80 -6.73 -5.69 -2.33
N MET A 81 -7.04 -6.95 -2.08
CA MET A 81 -6.80 -7.62 -0.81
C MET A 81 -6.34 -9.05 -1.00
N GLY A 82 -5.66 -9.63 -0.02
CA GLY A 82 -5.08 -10.96 -0.08
C GLY A 82 -3.80 -11.03 -0.90
N GLY A 83 -3.52 -12.18 -1.49
CA GLY A 83 -2.27 -12.41 -2.23
C GLY A 83 -1.11 -12.84 -1.33
N ASP A 84 -1.36 -13.17 -0.06
CA ASP A 84 -0.34 -13.57 0.90
C ASP A 84 0.16 -15.00 0.63
N GLU A 85 1.48 -15.15 0.67
CA GLU A 85 2.18 -16.41 0.42
C GLU A 85 2.82 -17.00 1.68
N VAL A 86 3.00 -16.18 2.71
CA VAL A 86 3.74 -16.54 3.91
C VAL A 86 3.01 -16.10 5.18
N MET A 87 3.29 -16.79 6.29
CA MET A 87 2.74 -16.41 7.59
C MET A 87 3.38 -15.16 8.17
N TYR A 88 4.66 -14.94 7.89
CA TYR A 88 5.45 -13.88 8.52
C TYR A 88 6.19 -13.04 7.47
N ARG A 89 6.09 -11.72 7.56
CA ARG A 89 6.67 -10.79 6.58
C ARG A 89 8.21 -10.85 6.49
N TYR A 90 8.91 -11.42 7.46
CA TYR A 90 10.36 -11.66 7.34
C TYR A 90 10.72 -12.80 6.39
N GLN A 91 9.74 -13.65 6.05
CA GLN A 91 9.92 -14.73 5.07
C GLN A 91 9.80 -14.20 3.64
N LEU A 92 8.85 -13.29 3.42
CA LEU A 92 8.59 -12.57 2.19
C LEU A 92 7.75 -11.34 2.52
N SER A 93 7.82 -10.27 1.71
CA SER A 93 6.94 -9.11 1.85
C SER A 93 5.47 -9.48 1.69
N PHE A 94 4.59 -8.75 2.38
CA PHE A 94 3.17 -8.70 2.05
C PHE A 94 2.98 -7.68 0.92
N PHE A 95 2.22 -8.03 -0.13
CA PHE A 95 2.19 -7.26 -1.37
C PHE A 95 1.03 -6.27 -1.43
N ASN A 96 -0.16 -6.67 -0.97
CA ASN A 96 -1.36 -5.85 -1.05
C ASN A 96 -1.65 -5.21 0.31
N PRO A 97 -1.43 -3.89 0.47
CA PRO A 97 -1.78 -3.20 1.71
C PRO A 97 -3.27 -3.38 2.04
N THR A 98 -3.56 -3.74 3.28
CA THR A 98 -4.93 -3.91 3.77
C THR A 98 -5.80 -2.71 3.41
N PRO A 99 -6.79 -2.81 2.49
CA PRO A 99 -7.70 -1.72 2.21
C PRO A 99 -8.59 -1.41 3.44
N ILE A 100 -8.80 -0.12 3.66
CA ILE A 100 -9.60 0.41 4.77
C ILE A 100 -10.80 1.11 4.19
N GLY A 101 -11.99 0.60 4.54
CA GLY A 101 -13.27 1.17 4.16
C GLY A 101 -13.96 1.89 5.32
N VAL A 102 -14.71 2.91 4.99
CA VAL A 102 -15.52 3.67 5.95
C VAL A 102 -16.99 3.57 5.60
N ASP A 103 -17.84 3.40 6.62
CA ASP A 103 -19.28 3.23 6.41
C ASP A 103 -20.01 4.56 6.19
N ILE A 104 -21.09 4.46 5.41
CA ILE A 104 -22.14 5.48 5.26
C ILE A 104 -23.49 4.77 5.45
N SER A 105 -24.30 5.27 6.39
CA SER A 105 -25.66 4.76 6.61
C SER A 105 -26.64 5.36 5.60
N ASP A 106 -27.60 4.56 5.11
CA ASP A 106 -28.71 5.02 4.27
C ASP A 106 -29.80 5.77 5.06
N GLU A 107 -29.64 5.91 6.40
CA GLU A 107 -30.51 6.73 7.25
C GLU A 107 -30.11 8.22 7.26
N LEU A 108 -28.89 8.53 6.78
CA LEU A 108 -28.42 9.90 6.67
C LEU A 108 -29.18 10.67 5.57
N SER A 109 -29.26 11.98 5.70
CA SER A 109 -29.77 12.84 4.63
C SER A 109 -28.88 12.80 3.38
N GLU A 110 -29.43 13.19 2.23
CA GLU A 110 -28.66 13.20 0.97
C GLU A 110 -27.42 14.09 1.06
N GLU A 111 -27.51 15.23 1.74
CA GLU A 111 -26.38 16.14 1.96
C GLU A 111 -25.31 15.53 2.87
N GLU A 112 -25.70 14.82 3.92
CA GLU A 112 -24.77 14.15 4.82
C GLU A 112 -24.06 12.99 4.12
N ILE A 113 -24.78 12.17 3.34
CA ILE A 113 -24.20 11.09 2.51
C ILE A 113 -23.16 11.68 1.56
N LYS A 114 -23.50 12.75 0.84
CA LYS A 114 -22.62 13.42 -0.10
C LYS A 114 -21.40 14.03 0.58
N SER A 115 -21.57 14.72 1.69
CA SER A 115 -20.48 15.31 2.47
C SER A 115 -19.51 14.25 2.96
N ARG A 116 -20.04 13.17 3.56
CA ARG A 116 -19.24 12.09 4.11
C ARG A 116 -18.50 11.30 3.01
N ALA A 117 -19.14 11.06 1.86
CA ALA A 117 -18.48 10.41 0.74
C ALA A 117 -17.29 11.22 0.21
N LYS A 118 -17.42 12.55 0.11
CA LYS A 118 -16.31 13.44 -0.28
C LYS A 118 -15.22 13.53 0.79
N GLU A 119 -15.57 13.53 2.04
CA GLU A 119 -14.60 13.52 3.15
C GLU A 119 -13.75 12.25 3.11
N ILE A 120 -14.36 11.08 2.90
CA ILE A 120 -13.67 9.80 2.77
C ILE A 120 -12.73 9.82 1.55
N GLU A 121 -13.23 10.27 0.38
CA GLU A 121 -12.42 10.29 -0.85
C GLU A 121 -11.21 11.22 -0.76
N ASN A 122 -11.40 12.40 -0.15
CA ASN A 122 -10.37 13.43 -0.04
C ASN A 122 -9.42 13.24 1.14
N PHE A 123 -9.73 12.30 2.04
CA PHE A 123 -8.85 12.03 3.17
C PHE A 123 -7.46 11.66 2.69
N THR A 124 -6.46 12.38 3.17
CA THR A 124 -5.06 12.11 2.88
C THR A 124 -4.18 12.52 4.05
N PHE A 125 -3.23 11.66 4.37
CA PHE A 125 -2.19 11.90 5.36
C PHE A 125 -0.84 11.59 4.73
N GLU A 126 0.07 12.57 4.74
CA GLU A 126 1.40 12.37 4.17
C GLU A 126 2.38 11.93 5.25
N ARG A 127 3.07 10.81 4.99
CA ARG A 127 4.12 10.30 5.87
C ARG A 127 5.27 9.72 5.05
N THR A 128 6.48 10.22 5.28
CA THR A 128 7.72 9.78 4.60
C THR A 128 7.59 9.76 3.07
N GLY A 129 6.93 10.81 2.50
CA GLY A 129 6.74 10.99 1.06
C GLY A 129 5.61 10.18 0.44
N GLU A 130 4.91 9.35 1.22
CA GLU A 130 3.74 8.62 0.75
C GLU A 130 2.45 9.28 1.23
N LYS A 131 1.49 9.44 0.31
CA LYS A 131 0.15 9.89 0.63
C LYS A 131 -0.71 8.69 1.02
N LEU A 132 -0.92 8.54 2.32
CA LEU A 132 -1.79 7.51 2.88
C LEU A 132 -3.25 7.93 2.74
N LYS A 133 -4.10 7.02 2.25
CA LYS A 133 -5.50 7.28 1.92
C LYS A 133 -6.39 6.16 2.42
N LEU A 134 -7.70 6.43 2.42
CA LEU A 134 -8.75 5.43 2.53
C LEU A 134 -9.03 4.79 1.17
N ASP A 135 -9.56 3.57 1.15
CA ASP A 135 -9.55 2.75 -0.04
C ASP A 135 -10.93 2.46 -0.62
N PHE A 136 -11.98 2.39 0.20
CA PHE A 136 -13.34 2.12 -0.27
C PHE A 136 -14.41 2.69 0.66
N ILE A 137 -15.65 2.77 0.15
CA ILE A 137 -16.83 3.20 0.91
C ILE A 137 -17.74 2.00 1.14
N VAL A 138 -18.28 1.88 2.36
CA VAL A 138 -19.29 0.88 2.69
C VAL A 138 -20.64 1.55 2.82
N ILE A 139 -21.59 1.23 1.97
CA ILE A 139 -22.97 1.75 2.07
C ILE A 139 -23.78 0.72 2.86
N ARG A 140 -24.24 1.11 4.04
CA ARG A 140 -24.91 0.23 4.98
C ARG A 140 -26.43 0.46 4.94
N ASN A 141 -27.16 -0.61 4.64
CA ASN A 141 -28.63 -0.60 4.72
C ASN A 141 -29.09 -0.73 6.19
N ALA A 142 -29.08 0.37 6.91
CA ALA A 142 -29.53 0.45 8.29
C ALA A 142 -31.04 0.64 8.38
N SER A 143 -31.63 1.34 7.40
CA SER A 143 -33.07 1.64 7.37
C SER A 143 -33.94 0.42 7.04
N GLY A 144 -33.40 -0.63 6.41
CA GLY A 144 -34.17 -1.73 5.85
C GLY A 144 -35.01 -1.35 4.61
N ASP A 145 -34.93 -0.10 4.15
CA ASP A 145 -35.68 0.43 3.02
C ASP A 145 -34.86 0.35 1.72
N ILE A 146 -35.44 -0.30 0.70
CA ILE A 146 -34.78 -0.50 -0.59
C ILE A 146 -34.52 0.84 -1.30
N GLU A 147 -35.48 1.75 -1.29
CA GLU A 147 -35.36 3.00 -2.05
C GLU A 147 -34.37 3.96 -1.40
N LYS A 148 -34.32 4.03 -0.07
CA LYS A 148 -33.28 4.78 0.64
C LYS A 148 -31.90 4.22 0.34
N PHE A 149 -31.76 2.90 0.36
CA PHE A 149 -30.48 2.24 0.08
C PHE A 149 -29.99 2.47 -1.35
N LYS A 150 -30.90 2.33 -2.34
CA LYS A 150 -30.60 2.66 -3.74
C LYS A 150 -30.17 4.11 -3.91
N LYS A 151 -30.90 5.01 -3.28
CA LYS A 151 -30.59 6.45 -3.33
C LYS A 151 -29.20 6.76 -2.75
N ALA A 152 -28.85 6.15 -1.63
CA ALA A 152 -27.52 6.29 -1.04
C ALA A 152 -26.40 5.79 -2.00
N ILE A 153 -26.61 4.66 -2.67
CA ILE A 153 -25.68 4.12 -3.66
C ILE A 153 -25.53 5.10 -4.83
N GLU A 154 -26.62 5.60 -5.40
CA GLU A 154 -26.60 6.54 -6.52
C GLU A 154 -25.85 7.83 -6.17
N ILE A 155 -26.04 8.36 -4.96
CA ILE A 155 -25.33 9.55 -4.48
C ILE A 155 -23.83 9.28 -4.41
N VAL A 156 -23.41 8.18 -3.76
CA VAL A 156 -21.99 7.84 -3.61
C VAL A 156 -21.33 7.63 -4.96
N GLU A 157 -21.96 6.87 -5.87
CA GLU A 157 -21.41 6.64 -7.24
C GLU A 157 -21.33 7.91 -8.10
N LYS A 158 -22.19 8.90 -7.83
CA LYS A 158 -22.15 10.19 -8.52
C LYS A 158 -21.05 11.10 -7.99
N GLU A 159 -20.81 11.08 -6.69
CA GLU A 159 -19.93 12.03 -6.02
C GLU A 159 -18.47 11.55 -5.96
N THR A 160 -18.21 10.22 -6.11
CA THR A 160 -16.86 9.63 -5.98
C THR A 160 -16.59 8.54 -7.01
N ASP A 161 -15.31 8.29 -7.30
CA ASP A 161 -14.84 7.13 -8.06
C ASP A 161 -14.35 5.99 -7.14
N MET A 162 -14.64 6.05 -5.82
CA MET A 162 -14.17 5.05 -4.88
C MET A 162 -14.82 3.68 -5.08
N PRO A 163 -14.08 2.57 -4.84
CA PRO A 163 -14.66 1.24 -4.74
C PRO A 163 -15.77 1.20 -3.67
N ILE A 164 -16.83 0.45 -3.93
CA ILE A 164 -18.01 0.40 -3.06
C ILE A 164 -18.22 -1.02 -2.52
N CYS A 165 -18.51 -1.11 -1.22
CA CYS A 165 -19.12 -2.27 -0.58
C CYS A 165 -20.57 -1.96 -0.26
N ILE A 166 -21.51 -2.79 -0.70
CA ILE A 166 -22.92 -2.71 -0.31
C ILE A 166 -23.20 -3.69 0.81
N ALA A 167 -23.75 -3.18 1.93
CA ALA A 167 -23.92 -3.97 3.14
C ALA A 167 -25.40 -4.15 3.52
N SER A 168 -25.92 -5.35 3.30
CA SER A 168 -27.21 -5.81 3.77
C SER A 168 -27.22 -7.34 3.89
N LEU A 169 -27.90 -7.87 4.89
CA LEU A 169 -28.14 -9.32 5.04
C LEU A 169 -29.38 -9.81 4.30
N ASN A 170 -30.15 -8.89 3.70
CA ASN A 170 -31.35 -9.22 2.95
C ASN A 170 -31.03 -9.43 1.45
N PRO A 171 -31.18 -10.66 0.89
CA PRO A 171 -30.86 -10.95 -0.51
C PRO A 171 -31.67 -10.13 -1.53
N GLU A 172 -32.94 -9.79 -1.23
CA GLU A 172 -33.77 -9.00 -2.15
C GLU A 172 -33.29 -7.54 -2.22
N ILE A 173 -32.87 -6.96 -1.10
CA ILE A 173 -32.27 -5.62 -1.08
C ILE A 173 -30.95 -5.63 -1.88
N ILE A 174 -30.10 -6.63 -1.68
CA ILE A 174 -28.85 -6.80 -2.44
C ILE A 174 -29.15 -6.95 -3.94
N LYS A 175 -30.18 -7.72 -4.30
CA LYS A 175 -30.57 -7.89 -5.71
C LYS A 175 -30.92 -6.55 -6.38
N GLU A 176 -31.73 -5.72 -5.72
CA GLU A 176 -32.09 -4.41 -6.24
C GLU A 176 -30.90 -3.44 -6.30
N ALA A 177 -30.04 -3.46 -5.27
CA ALA A 177 -28.81 -2.67 -5.25
C ALA A 177 -27.86 -3.06 -6.40
N LEU A 178 -27.67 -4.34 -6.67
CA LEU A 178 -26.78 -4.83 -7.74
C LEU A 178 -27.25 -4.40 -9.14
N LYS A 179 -28.55 -4.13 -9.35
CA LYS A 179 -29.06 -3.66 -10.66
C LYS A 179 -28.52 -2.26 -11.01
N ILE A 180 -28.30 -1.41 -10.01
CA ILE A 180 -27.93 -0.01 -10.21
C ILE A 180 -26.42 0.24 -10.12
N VAL A 181 -25.66 -0.58 -9.37
CA VAL A 181 -24.21 -0.45 -9.24
C VAL A 181 -23.51 -0.62 -10.59
N LYS A 182 -22.52 0.24 -10.90
CA LYS A 182 -21.85 0.27 -12.21
C LYS A 182 -20.52 -0.50 -12.25
N SER A 183 -19.84 -0.59 -11.10
CA SER A 183 -18.53 -1.22 -10.98
C SER A 183 -18.61 -2.61 -10.37
N LYS A 184 -17.49 -3.35 -10.37
CA LYS A 184 -17.34 -4.55 -9.54
C LYS A 184 -17.45 -4.17 -8.07
N VAL A 185 -18.37 -4.80 -7.35
CA VAL A 185 -18.75 -4.40 -5.99
C VAL A 185 -18.48 -5.52 -4.99
N MET A 186 -18.12 -5.15 -3.75
CA MET A 186 -18.13 -6.08 -2.63
C MET A 186 -19.51 -6.12 -1.97
N VAL A 187 -20.05 -7.31 -1.73
CA VAL A 187 -21.34 -7.53 -1.07
C VAL A 187 -21.13 -8.11 0.33
N TYR A 188 -21.53 -7.37 1.33
CA TYR A 188 -21.56 -7.80 2.73
C TYR A 188 -23.02 -8.03 3.16
N ALA A 189 -23.50 -9.23 3.58
CA ALA A 189 -22.77 -10.47 3.56
C ALA A 189 -23.72 -11.66 3.38
N ALA A 190 -23.14 -12.78 2.98
CA ALA A 190 -23.80 -14.07 3.09
C ALA A 190 -23.44 -14.71 4.43
N THR A 191 -24.49 -15.13 5.16
CA THR A 191 -24.42 -15.94 6.38
C THR A 191 -24.95 -17.34 6.09
N LYS A 192 -24.85 -18.26 7.02
CA LYS A 192 -25.42 -19.60 6.91
C LYS A 192 -26.91 -19.56 6.50
N ASP A 193 -27.66 -18.60 7.04
CA ASP A 193 -29.12 -18.55 6.89
C ASP A 193 -29.56 -18.03 5.51
N ASN A 194 -28.82 -17.06 4.94
CA ASN A 194 -29.16 -16.44 3.66
C ASN A 194 -28.29 -16.90 2.46
N LEU A 195 -27.30 -17.79 2.68
CA LEU A 195 -26.32 -18.18 1.66
C LEU A 195 -26.97 -18.67 0.35
N ASN A 196 -28.02 -19.48 0.44
CA ASN A 196 -28.67 -20.03 -0.74
C ASN A 196 -29.30 -18.97 -1.61
N ASP A 197 -29.97 -18.01 -0.99
CA ASP A 197 -30.65 -16.93 -1.69
C ASP A 197 -29.64 -15.92 -2.24
N MET A 198 -28.54 -15.62 -1.51
CA MET A 198 -27.42 -14.83 -2.04
C MET A 198 -26.79 -15.48 -3.26
N ILE A 199 -26.49 -16.78 -3.22
CA ILE A 199 -25.97 -17.52 -4.39
C ILE A 199 -26.92 -17.41 -5.58
N LYS A 200 -28.22 -17.54 -5.35
CA LYS A 200 -29.24 -17.42 -6.39
C LYS A 200 -29.24 -16.01 -7.01
N VAL A 201 -29.27 -14.98 -6.20
CA VAL A 201 -29.23 -13.58 -6.65
C VAL A 201 -27.97 -13.30 -7.49
N ILE A 202 -26.79 -13.69 -7.00
CA ILE A 202 -25.53 -13.47 -7.72
C ILE A 202 -25.52 -14.23 -9.06
N LYS A 203 -26.01 -15.47 -9.10
CA LYS A 203 -26.08 -16.25 -10.34
C LYS A 203 -27.04 -15.65 -11.38
N GLU A 204 -28.18 -15.13 -10.95
CA GLU A 204 -29.13 -14.45 -11.84
C GLU A 204 -28.48 -13.24 -12.52
N LEU A 205 -27.64 -12.50 -11.80
CA LEU A 205 -27.01 -11.26 -12.29
C LEU A 205 -25.59 -11.45 -12.85
N LYS A 206 -25.00 -12.65 -12.76
CA LYS A 206 -23.58 -12.93 -13.08
C LYS A 206 -23.16 -12.54 -14.49
N LYS A 207 -24.07 -12.53 -15.46
CA LYS A 207 -23.76 -12.12 -16.84
C LYS A 207 -23.54 -10.62 -16.99
N GLU A 208 -24.08 -9.85 -16.06
CA GLU A 208 -24.11 -8.38 -16.10
C GLU A 208 -23.24 -7.75 -15.02
N LYS A 209 -23.02 -8.48 -13.93
CA LYS A 209 -22.36 -7.97 -12.73
C LYS A 209 -21.28 -8.91 -12.21
N ASP A 210 -20.11 -8.35 -11.96
CA ASP A 210 -19.02 -9.02 -11.26
C ASP A 210 -19.04 -8.61 -9.79
N VAL A 211 -18.99 -9.58 -8.88
CA VAL A 211 -19.24 -9.39 -7.45
C VAL A 211 -18.18 -10.10 -6.63
N VAL A 212 -17.72 -9.45 -5.57
CA VAL A 212 -16.97 -10.06 -4.47
C VAL A 212 -17.95 -10.35 -3.34
N LEU A 213 -18.10 -11.60 -2.93
CA LEU A 213 -19.04 -11.99 -1.88
C LEU A 213 -18.31 -12.21 -0.54
N VAL A 214 -18.73 -11.48 0.49
CA VAL A 214 -18.28 -11.71 1.87
C VAL A 214 -19.08 -12.86 2.48
N LEU A 215 -18.39 -13.84 3.04
CA LEU A 215 -18.95 -14.94 3.82
C LEU A 215 -18.72 -14.69 5.30
N SER A 216 -19.77 -14.59 6.08
CA SER A 216 -19.70 -14.23 7.50
C SER A 216 -20.14 -15.41 8.39
N SER A 217 -19.25 -15.86 9.27
CA SER A 217 -19.54 -16.83 10.33
C SER A 217 -18.43 -16.83 11.37
N ASN A 218 -18.80 -16.99 12.63
CA ASN A 218 -17.86 -17.18 13.74
C ASN A 218 -17.28 -18.62 13.82
N ASN A 219 -17.62 -19.48 12.88
CA ASN A 219 -17.16 -20.86 12.84
C ASN A 219 -16.35 -21.14 11.56
N VAL A 220 -15.04 -21.38 11.71
CA VAL A 220 -14.14 -21.62 10.56
C VAL A 220 -14.57 -22.81 9.70
N LYS A 221 -15.14 -23.87 10.30
CA LYS A 221 -15.65 -25.02 9.54
C LYS A 221 -16.87 -24.65 8.73
N GLU A 222 -17.71 -23.77 9.24
CA GLU A 222 -18.87 -23.24 8.52
C GLU A 222 -18.43 -22.35 7.37
N LEU A 223 -17.49 -21.41 7.58
CA LEU A 223 -16.89 -20.61 6.51
C LEU A 223 -16.33 -21.48 5.39
N LYS A 224 -15.60 -22.53 5.74
CA LYS A 224 -15.08 -23.49 4.76
C LYS A 224 -16.20 -24.14 3.92
N ASN A 225 -17.28 -24.58 4.56
CA ASN A 225 -18.41 -25.19 3.87
C ASN A 225 -19.14 -24.18 2.95
N MET A 226 -19.30 -22.95 3.42
CA MET A 226 -19.91 -21.87 2.65
C MET A 226 -19.05 -21.53 1.42
N ALA A 227 -17.73 -21.42 1.58
CA ALA A 227 -16.81 -21.19 0.48
C ALA A 227 -16.85 -22.34 -0.55
N ALA A 228 -16.83 -23.59 -0.10
CA ALA A 228 -16.95 -24.75 -0.98
C ALA A 228 -18.24 -24.71 -1.81
N LYS A 229 -19.36 -24.31 -1.18
CA LYS A 229 -20.65 -24.17 -1.85
C LYS A 229 -20.68 -23.04 -2.87
N CYS A 230 -20.08 -21.89 -2.57
CA CYS A 230 -19.95 -20.77 -3.51
C CYS A 230 -19.12 -21.16 -4.72
N LEU A 231 -17.96 -21.80 -4.52
CA LEU A 231 -17.10 -22.27 -5.61
C LEU A 231 -17.79 -23.30 -6.50
N ALA A 232 -18.54 -24.25 -5.90
CA ALA A 232 -19.34 -25.23 -6.67
C ALA A 232 -20.43 -24.57 -7.52
N ASN A 233 -20.85 -23.33 -7.17
CA ASN A 233 -21.80 -22.53 -7.95
C ASN A 233 -21.13 -21.49 -8.85
N GLY A 234 -19.77 -21.53 -8.98
CA GLY A 234 -19.01 -20.66 -9.85
C GLY A 234 -18.85 -19.24 -9.31
N ILE A 235 -19.04 -19.00 -8.03
CA ILE A 235 -18.73 -17.72 -7.35
C ILE A 235 -17.32 -17.88 -6.78
N GLU A 236 -16.34 -17.20 -7.40
CA GLU A 236 -14.92 -17.44 -7.15
C GLU A 236 -14.26 -16.33 -6.33
N ASP A 237 -14.76 -15.09 -6.38
CA ASP A 237 -14.25 -13.98 -5.62
C ASP A 237 -14.95 -13.88 -4.28
N LEU A 238 -14.29 -14.45 -3.27
CA LEU A 238 -14.80 -14.57 -1.91
C LEU A 238 -13.90 -13.84 -0.94
N VAL A 239 -14.52 -13.39 0.16
CA VAL A 239 -13.83 -12.80 1.32
C VAL A 239 -14.42 -13.45 2.57
N LEU A 240 -13.60 -13.77 3.55
CA LEU A 240 -14.02 -14.42 4.79
C LEU A 240 -14.10 -13.38 5.90
N GLU A 241 -15.24 -13.31 6.57
CA GLU A 241 -15.45 -12.48 7.77
C GLU A 241 -15.70 -13.42 8.95
N PRO A 242 -14.64 -13.68 9.78
CA PRO A 242 -14.73 -14.66 10.89
C PRO A 242 -15.39 -14.10 12.16
N TYR A 243 -16.11 -13.00 12.05
CA TYR A 243 -16.71 -12.22 13.11
C TYR A 243 -15.67 -11.45 13.94
N THR A 244 -15.98 -10.17 14.20
CA THR A 244 -15.13 -9.30 15.02
C THR A 244 -15.82 -9.06 16.36
N TYR A 245 -15.26 -9.64 17.43
CA TYR A 245 -15.75 -9.53 18.80
C TYR A 245 -15.01 -8.41 19.55
N PRO A 246 -15.62 -7.23 19.70
CA PRO A 246 -14.95 -6.16 20.44
C PRO A 246 -14.75 -6.49 21.93
N GLU A 247 -15.68 -7.21 22.56
CA GLU A 247 -15.63 -7.63 23.94
C GLU A 247 -14.60 -8.76 24.19
N ASN A 248 -14.22 -9.51 23.16
CA ASN A 248 -13.26 -10.62 23.22
C ASN A 248 -12.39 -10.70 21.96
N ILE A 249 -11.53 -9.70 21.78
CA ILE A 249 -10.68 -9.61 20.59
C ILE A 249 -9.76 -10.83 20.42
N ALA A 250 -9.40 -11.53 21.51
CA ALA A 250 -8.58 -12.74 21.45
C ALA A 250 -9.22 -13.82 20.58
N GLU A 251 -10.54 -13.99 20.68
CA GLU A 251 -11.28 -14.95 19.85
C GLU A 251 -11.19 -14.60 18.36
N THR A 252 -11.36 -13.33 18.01
CA THR A 252 -11.20 -12.86 16.61
C THR A 252 -9.79 -13.13 16.10
N LEU A 253 -8.76 -12.87 16.91
CA LEU A 253 -7.37 -13.11 16.53
C LEU A 253 -7.10 -14.59 16.30
N ASP A 254 -7.65 -15.48 17.16
CA ASP A 254 -7.53 -16.94 17.00
C ASP A 254 -8.21 -17.42 15.72
N LEU A 255 -9.41 -16.90 15.39
CA LEU A 255 -10.09 -17.20 14.14
C LEU A 255 -9.27 -16.78 12.90
N ASN A 256 -8.73 -15.56 12.88
CA ASN A 256 -7.86 -15.07 11.81
C ASN A 256 -6.63 -15.98 11.65
N VAL A 257 -5.96 -16.33 12.74
CA VAL A 257 -4.79 -17.21 12.72
C VAL A 257 -5.16 -18.62 12.23
N MET A 258 -6.30 -19.18 12.65
CA MET A 258 -6.75 -20.49 12.20
C MET A 258 -7.02 -20.52 10.69
N ILE A 259 -7.68 -19.49 10.14
CA ILE A 259 -7.95 -19.37 8.72
C ILE A 259 -6.64 -19.25 7.96
N ARG A 260 -5.76 -18.30 8.33
CA ARG A 260 -4.48 -18.06 7.65
C ARG A 260 -3.56 -19.28 7.67
N ARG A 261 -3.43 -19.96 8.81
CA ARG A 261 -2.66 -21.22 8.91
C ARG A 261 -3.24 -22.33 8.05
N SER A 262 -4.56 -22.43 7.98
CA SER A 262 -5.21 -23.43 7.13
C SER A 262 -4.94 -23.15 5.66
N ALA A 263 -4.99 -21.90 5.23
CA ALA A 263 -4.67 -21.50 3.86
C ALA A 263 -3.19 -21.75 3.51
N ILE A 264 -2.25 -21.26 4.31
CA ILE A 264 -0.81 -21.24 3.96
C ILE A 264 -0.10 -22.54 4.35
N GLU A 265 -0.31 -23.05 5.59
CA GLU A 265 0.42 -24.23 6.09
C GLU A 265 -0.21 -25.55 5.64
N LYS A 266 -1.54 -25.58 5.42
CA LYS A 266 -2.29 -26.78 5.03
C LYS A 266 -2.79 -26.75 3.59
N GLU A 267 -2.51 -25.68 2.87
CA GLU A 267 -2.95 -25.48 1.46
C GLU A 267 -4.46 -25.68 1.27
N ASP A 268 -5.26 -25.24 2.26
CA ASP A 268 -6.71 -25.38 2.23
C ASP A 268 -7.35 -24.32 1.34
N LYS A 269 -7.64 -24.68 0.08
CA LYS A 269 -8.20 -23.80 -0.94
C LYS A 269 -9.57 -23.21 -0.59
N TYR A 270 -10.30 -23.78 0.34
CA TYR A 270 -11.61 -23.27 0.79
C TYR A 270 -11.50 -22.22 1.87
N LEU A 271 -10.33 -22.09 2.49
CA LEU A 271 -10.00 -21.05 3.45
C LEU A 271 -8.92 -20.09 2.90
N GLY A 272 -8.46 -20.31 1.67
CA GLY A 272 -7.47 -19.49 0.97
C GLY A 272 -8.08 -18.22 0.36
N PHE A 273 -8.81 -17.44 1.15
CA PHE A 273 -9.39 -16.16 0.75
C PHE A 273 -9.00 -15.06 1.72
N PRO A 274 -9.07 -13.77 1.29
CA PRO A 274 -8.82 -12.63 2.16
C PRO A 274 -9.75 -12.63 3.38
N ILE A 275 -9.23 -12.09 4.49
CA ILE A 275 -9.98 -11.93 5.75
C ILE A 275 -10.41 -10.47 5.88
N LEU A 276 -11.72 -10.24 5.99
CA LEU A 276 -12.32 -8.97 6.35
C LEU A 276 -12.59 -8.95 7.85
N ASN A 277 -12.18 -7.90 8.53
CA ASN A 277 -12.59 -7.65 9.91
C ASN A 277 -13.33 -6.32 10.03
N LEU A 278 -14.14 -6.21 11.07
CA LEU A 278 -15.06 -5.11 11.32
C LEU A 278 -14.73 -4.35 12.61
N PRO A 279 -13.66 -3.55 12.68
CA PRO A 279 -13.41 -2.69 13.84
C PRO A 279 -14.57 -1.76 14.16
N ILE A 280 -15.42 -1.42 13.20
CA ILE A 280 -16.66 -0.66 13.38
C ILE A 280 -17.55 -1.26 14.48
N ASN A 281 -17.48 -2.58 14.71
CA ASN A 281 -18.21 -3.21 15.82
C ASN A 281 -17.72 -2.70 17.19
N ALA A 282 -16.42 -2.37 17.31
CA ALA A 282 -15.87 -1.79 18.53
C ALA A 282 -16.34 -0.36 18.76
N TYR A 283 -16.54 0.42 17.69
CA TYR A 283 -17.12 1.75 17.78
C TYR A 283 -18.53 1.68 18.37
N TYR A 284 -19.41 0.89 17.77
CA TYR A 284 -20.81 0.77 18.26
C TYR A 284 -20.91 0.07 19.61
N TYR A 285 -20.01 -0.86 19.91
CA TYR A 285 -19.95 -1.50 21.23
C TYR A 285 -19.64 -0.46 22.32
N ALA A 286 -18.60 0.35 22.13
CA ALA A 286 -18.15 1.32 23.12
C ALA A 286 -19.11 2.51 23.30
N LEU A 287 -19.95 2.83 22.31
CA LEU A 287 -21.04 3.81 22.49
C LEU A 287 -22.10 3.35 23.50
N ASN A 288 -22.33 2.04 23.59
CA ASN A 288 -23.43 1.45 24.38
C ASN A 288 -22.96 0.71 25.63
N ASN A 289 -21.68 0.36 25.71
CA ASN A 289 -21.12 -0.42 26.80
C ASN A 289 -19.83 0.20 27.33
N ASP A 290 -19.42 -0.18 28.54
CA ASP A 290 -18.09 0.12 29.03
C ASP A 290 -17.07 -0.79 28.32
N CYS A 291 -15.95 -0.22 27.95
CA CYS A 291 -14.82 -0.92 27.33
C CYS A 291 -13.52 -0.62 28.11
N PRO A 292 -12.42 -1.34 27.86
CA PRO A 292 -11.18 -1.20 28.66
C PRO A 292 -10.61 0.22 28.75
N ILE A 293 -10.96 1.09 27.80
CA ILE A 293 -10.46 2.48 27.75
C ILE A 293 -11.51 3.52 28.23
N SER A 294 -12.71 3.10 28.63
CA SER A 294 -13.80 4.01 29.06
C SER A 294 -13.44 4.88 30.26
N THR A 295 -12.49 4.43 31.09
CA THR A 295 -12.04 5.17 32.27
C THR A 295 -11.08 6.31 31.96
N PHE A 296 -10.58 6.43 30.74
CA PHE A 296 -9.59 7.44 30.37
C PHE A 296 -10.21 8.73 29.82
N PHE A 297 -11.46 8.68 29.36
CA PHE A 297 -12.12 9.79 28.69
C PHE A 297 -13.59 9.88 29.07
N ASP A 298 -14.08 11.10 29.31
CA ASP A 298 -15.50 11.34 29.63
C ASP A 298 -16.43 11.34 28.41
N ASN A 299 -15.87 11.61 27.21
CA ASN A 299 -16.63 11.65 25.96
C ASN A 299 -16.73 10.25 25.33
N LYS A 300 -17.94 9.69 25.31
CA LYS A 300 -18.22 8.35 24.76
C LYS A 300 -17.83 8.21 23.29
N GLU A 301 -17.99 9.25 22.47
CA GLU A 301 -17.63 9.20 21.07
C GLU A 301 -16.11 9.12 20.88
N VAL A 302 -15.34 9.87 21.67
CA VAL A 302 -13.88 9.77 21.68
C VAL A 302 -13.45 8.36 22.12
N VAL A 303 -14.07 7.83 23.17
CA VAL A 303 -13.82 6.43 23.62
C VAL A 303 -14.11 5.45 22.50
N ALA A 304 -15.24 5.58 21.80
CA ALA A 304 -15.64 4.68 20.73
C ALA A 304 -14.62 4.69 19.56
N LYS A 305 -14.21 5.87 19.10
CA LYS A 305 -13.19 6.04 18.04
C LYS A 305 -11.83 5.50 18.46
N MET A 306 -11.38 5.78 19.70
CA MET A 306 -10.11 5.24 20.19
C MET A 306 -10.14 3.71 20.34
N TYR A 307 -11.28 3.16 20.76
CA TYR A 307 -11.43 1.71 20.85
C TYR A 307 -11.44 1.06 19.47
N GLU A 308 -12.14 1.65 18.51
CA GLU A 308 -12.10 1.24 17.10
C GLU A 308 -10.68 1.24 16.55
N ALA A 309 -9.93 2.33 16.74
CA ALA A 309 -8.53 2.44 16.29
C ALA A 309 -7.63 1.36 16.92
N THR A 310 -7.82 1.08 18.22
CA THR A 310 -7.08 0.04 18.95
C THR A 310 -7.36 -1.35 18.39
N ILE A 311 -8.62 -1.67 18.15
CA ILE A 311 -9.03 -2.95 17.56
C ILE A 311 -8.54 -3.05 16.11
N ALA A 312 -8.68 -1.99 15.30
CA ALA A 312 -8.17 -1.96 13.93
C ALA A 312 -6.66 -2.21 13.85
N GLY A 313 -5.86 -1.53 14.68
CA GLY A 313 -4.42 -1.75 14.77
C GLY A 313 -4.06 -3.17 15.21
N THR A 314 -4.81 -3.74 16.14
CA THR A 314 -4.62 -5.12 16.61
C THR A 314 -4.88 -6.12 15.49
N LEU A 315 -5.94 -5.94 14.72
CA LEU A 315 -6.34 -6.82 13.62
C LEU A 315 -5.39 -6.72 12.42
N LEU A 316 -4.88 -5.52 12.10
CA LEU A 316 -3.83 -5.33 11.09
C LEU A 316 -2.59 -6.19 11.37
N ASN A 317 -2.21 -6.33 12.63
CA ASN A 317 -1.09 -7.20 13.03
C ASN A 317 -1.42 -8.69 12.99
N ARG A 318 -2.67 -9.06 12.70
CA ARG A 318 -3.16 -10.45 12.74
C ARG A 318 -4.03 -10.80 11.55
N TYR A 319 -3.44 -10.62 10.36
CA TYR A 319 -3.95 -11.13 9.09
C TYR A 319 -5.28 -10.56 8.62
N ALA A 320 -5.67 -9.37 9.06
CA ALA A 320 -6.76 -8.64 8.44
C ALA A 320 -6.33 -8.17 7.04
N ASP A 321 -6.97 -8.68 5.99
CA ASP A 321 -6.72 -8.29 4.60
C ASP A 321 -7.61 -7.12 4.16
N ALA A 322 -8.67 -6.83 4.90
CA ALA A 322 -9.50 -5.64 4.74
C ALA A 322 -10.11 -5.23 6.09
N LEU A 323 -10.35 -3.95 6.28
CA LEU A 323 -11.01 -3.40 7.47
C LEU A 323 -12.19 -2.52 7.09
N ILE A 324 -13.26 -2.57 7.90
CA ILE A 324 -14.37 -1.60 7.87
C ILE A 324 -14.39 -0.86 9.20
N ILE A 325 -14.28 0.46 9.13
CA ILE A 325 -14.29 1.38 10.27
C ILE A 325 -15.39 2.43 10.11
N HIS A 326 -15.65 3.19 11.18
CA HIS A 326 -16.61 4.30 11.19
C HIS A 326 -15.94 5.67 11.22
N GLY A 327 -14.93 5.84 12.04
CA GLY A 327 -14.32 7.13 12.30
C GLY A 327 -13.54 7.72 11.14
N LEU A 328 -13.44 9.07 11.11
CA LEU A 328 -12.73 9.84 10.08
C LEU A 328 -11.73 10.84 10.66
N ASP A 329 -11.64 10.94 11.98
CA ASP A 329 -10.72 11.89 12.61
C ASP A 329 -9.25 11.51 12.32
N ILE A 330 -8.45 12.53 12.03
CA ILE A 330 -7.02 12.34 11.70
C ILE A 330 -6.25 11.60 12.81
N TRP A 331 -6.55 11.90 14.07
CA TRP A 331 -5.91 11.29 15.24
C TRP A 331 -6.28 9.80 15.39
N GLU A 332 -7.44 9.37 14.91
CA GLU A 332 -7.90 7.99 14.86
C GLU A 332 -7.27 7.23 13.67
N LEU A 333 -7.29 7.83 12.48
CA LEU A 333 -6.81 7.20 11.24
C LEU A 333 -5.29 7.15 11.13
N MET A 334 -4.59 8.15 11.67
CA MET A 334 -3.13 8.25 11.59
C MET A 334 -2.40 7.01 12.14
N PRO A 335 -2.71 6.48 13.33
CA PRO A 335 -2.04 5.28 13.83
C PRO A 335 -2.36 4.04 12.98
N ILE A 336 -3.58 3.89 12.48
CA ILE A 336 -3.99 2.76 11.65
C ILE A 336 -3.24 2.78 10.32
N LEU A 337 -3.24 3.93 9.63
CA LEU A 337 -2.57 4.10 8.34
C LEU A 337 -1.04 4.00 8.46
N THR A 338 -0.47 4.55 9.53
CA THR A 338 0.97 4.43 9.81
C THR A 338 1.38 2.98 10.06
N LEU A 339 0.58 2.24 10.83
CA LEU A 339 0.84 0.82 11.08
C LEU A 339 0.74 0.01 9.79
N ARG A 340 -0.30 0.26 8.97
CA ARG A 340 -0.46 -0.35 7.64
C ARG A 340 0.79 -0.10 6.79
N GLN A 341 1.23 1.13 6.65
CA GLN A 341 2.44 1.48 5.89
C GLN A 341 3.66 0.68 6.38
N ASN A 342 3.87 0.61 7.70
CA ASN A 342 5.00 -0.12 8.27
C ASN A 342 4.93 -1.63 8.04
N ILE A 343 3.74 -2.23 8.10
CA ILE A 343 3.55 -3.67 7.87
C ILE A 343 3.86 -4.04 6.42
N TYR A 344 3.44 -3.21 5.46
CA TYR A 344 3.59 -3.48 4.04
C TYR A 344 4.87 -2.93 3.41
N THR A 345 5.68 -2.18 4.15
CA THR A 345 7.05 -1.86 3.74
C THR A 345 7.92 -3.12 3.81
N ASP A 346 8.65 -3.44 2.73
CA ASP A 346 9.54 -4.59 2.69
C ASP A 346 10.69 -4.42 3.70
N PRO A 347 10.75 -5.23 4.78
CA PRO A 347 11.78 -5.07 5.81
C PRO A 347 13.19 -5.44 5.31
N ARG A 348 13.31 -6.03 4.12
CA ARG A 348 14.57 -6.44 3.49
C ARG A 348 15.14 -5.36 2.59
N LYS A 349 14.33 -4.36 2.22
CA LYS A 349 14.73 -3.24 1.36
C LYS A 349 14.68 -1.93 2.16
N PRO A 350 15.78 -1.17 2.20
CA PRO A 350 15.75 0.16 2.80
C PRO A 350 14.72 1.04 2.09
N GLN A 351 13.99 1.86 2.86
CA GLN A 351 13.11 2.87 2.26
C GLN A 351 13.96 3.92 1.56
N ALA A 352 13.65 4.19 0.30
CA ALA A 352 14.38 5.14 -0.52
C ALA A 352 13.42 6.09 -1.22
N VAL A 353 13.85 7.35 -1.37
CA VAL A 353 13.21 8.31 -2.26
C VAL A 353 13.81 8.17 -3.66
N GLU A 354 13.12 8.69 -4.67
CA GLU A 354 13.66 8.71 -6.03
C GLU A 354 14.96 9.53 -6.08
N PRO A 355 16.02 9.00 -6.69
CA PRO A 355 17.25 9.77 -6.91
C PRO A 355 16.97 10.93 -7.88
N GLY A 356 17.68 12.05 -7.71
CA GLY A 356 17.48 13.19 -8.61
C GLY A 356 17.85 14.53 -8.01
N LEU A 357 17.32 15.60 -8.61
CA LEU A 357 17.53 16.98 -8.22
C LEU A 357 16.28 17.58 -7.60
N TYR A 358 16.41 18.06 -6.38
CA TYR A 358 15.31 18.66 -5.62
C TYR A 358 15.62 20.14 -5.32
N PRO A 359 14.82 21.07 -5.81
CA PRO A 359 14.94 22.47 -5.40
C PRO A 359 14.38 22.65 -4.00
N ILE A 360 15.18 23.23 -3.10
CA ILE A 360 14.76 23.60 -1.76
C ILE A 360 14.68 25.14 -1.70
N GLY A 361 13.55 25.66 -1.27
CA GLY A 361 13.27 27.09 -1.41
C GLY A 361 13.13 27.50 -2.89
N ASN A 362 13.70 28.65 -3.25
CA ASN A 362 13.72 29.13 -4.64
C ASN A 362 15.19 29.28 -5.11
N PRO A 363 15.91 28.17 -5.40
CA PRO A 363 17.32 28.25 -5.76
C PRO A 363 17.52 28.86 -7.15
N ASP A 364 18.55 29.68 -7.25
CA ASP A 364 19.03 30.32 -8.47
C ASP A 364 20.36 29.70 -8.97
N GLU A 365 20.97 30.34 -9.96
CA GLU A 365 22.21 29.93 -10.58
C GLU A 365 23.45 30.04 -9.68
N ASN A 366 23.37 30.82 -8.59
CA ASN A 366 24.45 31.00 -7.61
C ASN A 366 24.19 30.23 -6.31
N SER A 367 23.05 29.54 -6.21
CA SER A 367 22.66 28.80 -5.02
C SER A 367 23.51 27.53 -4.81
N PRO A 368 23.82 27.15 -3.58
CA PRO A 368 24.67 25.99 -3.28
C PRO A 368 24.06 24.68 -3.81
N VAL A 369 24.92 23.77 -4.26
CA VAL A 369 24.55 22.40 -4.60
C VAL A 369 25.02 21.47 -3.48
N ILE A 370 24.10 20.76 -2.87
CA ILE A 370 24.36 19.86 -1.72
C ILE A 370 24.07 18.43 -2.15
N LEU A 371 24.97 17.50 -1.86
CA LEU A 371 24.86 16.10 -2.20
C LEU A 371 24.46 15.26 -0.98
N THR A 372 23.42 14.46 -1.13
CA THR A 372 22.96 13.50 -0.09
C THR A 372 22.60 12.15 -0.67
N THR A 373 22.09 11.22 0.14
CA THR A 373 21.68 9.88 -0.25
C THR A 373 20.17 9.78 -0.40
N ASN A 374 19.70 8.77 -1.12
CA ASN A 374 18.27 8.51 -1.30
C ASN A 374 17.62 7.73 -0.14
N PHE A 375 18.29 7.51 0.98
CA PHE A 375 17.65 6.95 2.17
C PHE A 375 16.56 7.89 2.68
N SER A 376 15.31 7.41 2.73
CA SER A 376 14.14 8.24 3.06
C SER A 376 14.30 9.03 4.34
N LEU A 377 14.79 8.40 5.43
CA LEU A 377 14.99 9.09 6.69
C LEU A 377 16.02 10.24 6.56
N THR A 378 17.14 10.01 5.87
CA THR A 378 18.15 11.07 5.61
C THR A 378 17.53 12.20 4.81
N PHE A 379 16.81 11.89 3.71
CA PHE A 379 16.19 12.89 2.85
C PHE A 379 15.22 13.79 3.62
N TYR A 380 14.25 13.20 4.34
CA TYR A 380 13.24 13.97 5.07
C TYR A 380 13.80 14.71 6.27
N THR A 381 14.84 14.18 6.94
CA THR A 381 15.54 14.93 8.00
C THR A 381 16.24 16.15 7.41
N VAL A 382 16.99 15.96 6.32
CA VAL A 382 17.73 17.04 5.66
C VAL A 382 16.78 18.13 5.13
N THR A 383 15.71 17.74 4.42
CA THR A 383 14.75 18.72 3.88
C THR A 383 13.99 19.44 4.98
N GLY A 384 13.57 18.74 6.03
CA GLY A 384 12.90 19.37 7.18
C GLY A 384 13.81 20.37 7.95
N ASP A 385 15.09 20.05 8.13
CA ASP A 385 16.06 20.99 8.72
C ASP A 385 16.26 22.20 7.81
N PHE A 386 16.33 21.99 6.49
CA PHE A 386 16.51 23.06 5.52
C PHE A 386 15.31 24.01 5.46
N GLU A 387 14.10 23.46 5.49
CA GLU A 387 12.86 24.25 5.54
C GLU A 387 12.80 25.09 6.82
N LYS A 388 13.10 24.50 7.97
CA LYS A 388 13.13 25.18 9.27
C LYS A 388 14.11 26.36 9.30
N ASP A 389 15.28 26.20 8.68
CA ASP A 389 16.33 27.20 8.65
C ASP A 389 16.24 28.14 7.44
N ASN A 390 15.19 28.01 6.60
CA ASN A 390 15.01 28.76 5.34
C ASN A 390 16.23 28.64 4.40
N VAL A 391 16.81 27.44 4.30
CA VAL A 391 17.92 27.18 3.38
C VAL A 391 17.40 27.15 1.95
N THR A 392 18.11 27.87 1.07
CA THR A 392 17.86 27.82 -0.39
C THR A 392 19.04 27.11 -1.05
N CYS A 393 18.77 25.97 -1.71
CA CYS A 393 19.82 25.18 -2.37
C CYS A 393 19.24 24.22 -3.42
N TRP A 394 20.14 23.69 -4.25
CA TRP A 394 19.89 22.54 -5.10
C TRP A 394 20.33 21.27 -4.34
N LEU A 395 19.39 20.40 -3.97
CA LEU A 395 19.71 19.14 -3.28
C LEU A 395 19.82 18.01 -4.31
N LEU A 396 21.03 17.50 -4.51
CA LEU A 396 21.30 16.30 -5.31
C LEU A 396 21.14 15.06 -4.42
N VAL A 397 20.27 14.15 -4.81
CA VAL A 397 19.95 12.92 -4.09
C VAL A 397 20.50 11.73 -4.88
N MET A 398 21.58 11.15 -4.37
CA MET A 398 22.28 10.04 -5.00
C MET A 398 21.60 8.69 -4.72
N ASP A 399 21.50 7.82 -5.72
CA ASP A 399 21.09 6.44 -5.53
C ASP A 399 22.17 5.66 -4.78
N THR A 400 21.87 5.31 -3.55
CA THR A 400 22.74 4.50 -2.68
C THR A 400 22.07 3.18 -2.28
N GLY A 401 20.96 2.82 -2.97
CA GLY A 401 20.12 1.69 -2.60
C GLY A 401 19.42 1.91 -1.26
N GLY A 402 19.05 3.16 -0.95
CA GLY A 402 18.36 3.52 0.28
C GLY A 402 19.24 3.42 1.54
N LYS A 403 20.55 3.62 1.43
CA LYS A 403 21.48 3.58 2.58
C LYS A 403 21.82 5.00 3.04
N ALA A 404 22.00 5.16 4.36
CA ALA A 404 22.47 6.41 4.94
C ALA A 404 23.89 6.76 4.48
N VAL A 405 24.30 8.03 4.68
CA VAL A 405 25.57 8.55 4.14
C VAL A 405 26.79 7.70 4.58
N ASP A 406 26.94 7.45 5.88
CA ASP A 406 28.07 6.70 6.44
C ASP A 406 28.08 5.23 5.96
N VAL A 407 26.92 4.59 5.91
CA VAL A 407 26.78 3.22 5.41
C VAL A 407 27.08 3.13 3.92
N SER A 408 26.63 4.12 3.13
CA SER A 408 26.87 4.16 1.69
C SER A 408 28.33 4.50 1.32
N VAL A 409 28.99 5.32 2.12
CA VAL A 409 30.45 5.57 2.02
C VAL A 409 31.22 4.28 2.30
N ALA A 410 30.93 3.60 3.42
CA ALA A 410 31.56 2.34 3.77
C ALA A 410 31.29 1.22 2.76
N GLY A 411 30.08 1.19 2.20
CA GLY A 411 29.66 0.22 1.17
C GLY A 411 30.09 0.58 -0.26
N GLY A 412 30.74 1.73 -0.47
CA GLY A 412 31.24 2.16 -1.77
C GLY A 412 30.16 2.63 -2.75
N GLN A 413 28.92 2.88 -2.30
CA GLN A 413 27.87 3.45 -3.15
C GLN A 413 27.97 4.98 -3.27
N TYR A 414 28.43 5.64 -2.22
CA TYR A 414 28.69 7.08 -2.24
C TYR A 414 30.08 7.36 -2.82
N ASN A 415 30.18 7.49 -4.15
CA ASN A 415 31.43 7.59 -4.90
C ASN A 415 31.34 8.57 -6.06
N GLY A 416 32.47 8.84 -6.71
CA GLY A 416 32.57 9.79 -7.82
C GLY A 416 31.83 9.36 -9.08
N GLU A 417 31.78 8.05 -9.42
CA GLU A 417 31.06 7.56 -10.61
C GLU A 417 29.55 7.81 -10.47
N ASN A 418 28.96 7.49 -9.31
CA ASN A 418 27.55 7.73 -9.06
C ASN A 418 27.23 9.22 -8.97
N ALA A 419 28.13 10.04 -8.41
CA ALA A 419 27.97 11.50 -8.40
C ALA A 419 28.00 12.07 -9.82
N LYS A 420 28.94 11.62 -10.68
CA LYS A 420 29.03 12.03 -12.08
C LYS A 420 27.76 11.69 -12.84
N LYS A 421 27.30 10.44 -12.73
CA LYS A 421 26.06 10.00 -13.36
C LYS A 421 24.87 10.87 -12.96
N LEU A 422 24.73 11.14 -11.66
CA LEU A 422 23.65 11.98 -11.12
C LEU A 422 23.69 13.42 -11.67
N ILE A 423 24.89 14.02 -11.75
CA ILE A 423 25.08 15.36 -12.32
C ILE A 423 24.66 15.40 -13.80
N GLU A 424 25.05 14.38 -14.57
CA GLU A 424 24.71 14.26 -15.99
C GLU A 424 23.20 14.05 -16.19
N GLU A 425 22.60 13.13 -15.45
CA GLU A 425 21.15 12.80 -15.55
C GLU A 425 20.25 13.97 -15.12
N THR A 426 20.66 14.73 -14.13
CA THR A 426 19.86 15.86 -13.60
C THR A 426 20.06 17.17 -14.34
N GLY A 427 21.12 17.30 -15.13
CA GLY A 427 21.46 18.53 -15.82
C GLY A 427 21.74 19.71 -14.90
N ILE A 428 22.16 19.47 -13.65
CA ILE A 428 22.44 20.52 -12.65
C ILE A 428 23.51 21.49 -13.17
N ALA A 429 24.44 21.04 -14.00
CA ALA A 429 25.50 21.86 -14.58
C ALA A 429 24.93 23.04 -15.40
N ASP A 430 23.76 22.91 -16.00
CA ASP A 430 23.11 23.96 -16.77
C ASP A 430 22.27 24.92 -15.92
N LYS A 431 22.06 24.57 -14.65
CA LYS A 431 21.25 25.35 -13.71
C LYS A 431 22.07 26.27 -12.81
N VAL A 432 23.38 26.05 -12.72
CA VAL A 432 24.26 26.82 -11.83
C VAL A 432 25.51 27.36 -12.56
N ASN A 433 25.92 28.56 -12.18
CA ASN A 433 27.09 29.25 -12.75
C ASN A 433 28.43 28.87 -12.10
N HIS A 434 28.43 27.80 -11.32
CA HIS A 434 29.61 27.30 -10.63
C HIS A 434 29.68 25.77 -10.71
N ARG A 435 30.80 25.21 -10.26
CA ARG A 435 31.01 23.75 -10.17
C ARG A 435 31.46 23.40 -8.76
N ILE A 436 30.60 23.73 -7.77
CA ILE A 436 30.84 23.47 -6.35
C ILE A 436 29.76 22.53 -5.82
N ILE A 437 30.18 21.45 -5.15
CA ILE A 437 29.31 20.53 -4.42
C ILE A 437 29.66 20.56 -2.95
N ILE A 438 28.68 20.67 -2.08
CA ILE A 438 28.83 20.54 -0.66
C ILE A 438 28.53 19.10 -0.26
N LEU A 439 29.50 18.44 0.37
CA LEU A 439 29.37 17.08 0.88
C LEU A 439 29.06 17.11 2.39
N PRO A 440 28.21 16.21 2.89
CA PRO A 440 28.11 16.01 4.33
C PRO A 440 29.46 15.57 4.91
N ALA A 441 29.79 16.01 6.12
CA ALA A 441 31.10 15.66 6.73
C ALA A 441 31.34 14.15 6.87
N LEU A 442 30.28 13.35 6.96
CA LEU A 442 30.33 11.88 6.96
C LEU A 442 30.87 11.29 5.63
N ALA A 443 30.81 12.06 4.54
CA ALA A 443 31.32 11.69 3.23
C ALA A 443 32.67 12.36 2.88
N ALA A 444 33.34 13.01 3.83
CA ALA A 444 34.59 13.74 3.60
C ALA A 444 35.68 12.89 2.92
N SER A 445 35.74 11.58 3.21
CA SER A 445 36.71 10.66 2.62
C SER A 445 36.54 10.45 1.13
N THR A 446 35.34 10.69 0.57
CA THR A 446 35.04 10.53 -0.87
C THR A 446 35.33 11.79 -1.68
N ARG A 447 35.76 12.89 -1.04
CA ARG A 447 35.98 14.19 -1.66
C ARG A 447 36.86 14.09 -2.93
N GLY A 448 38.05 13.50 -2.80
CA GLY A 448 39.00 13.41 -3.91
C GLY A 448 38.43 12.59 -5.08
N ASP A 449 37.80 11.48 -4.80
CA ASP A 449 37.18 10.63 -5.82
C ASP A 449 36.05 11.35 -6.59
N ILE A 450 35.23 12.13 -5.86
CA ILE A 450 34.16 12.92 -6.50
C ILE A 450 34.78 14.07 -7.32
N GLU A 451 35.76 14.80 -6.80
CA GLU A 451 36.47 15.85 -7.54
C GLU A 451 37.10 15.30 -8.83
N ASP A 452 37.82 14.19 -8.76
CA ASP A 452 38.49 13.57 -9.90
C ASP A 452 37.54 13.10 -11.00
N LYS A 453 36.40 12.52 -10.61
CA LYS A 453 35.42 11.94 -11.55
C LYS A 453 34.47 12.97 -12.14
N THR A 454 34.08 13.99 -11.38
CA THR A 454 33.09 14.99 -11.80
C THR A 454 33.72 16.28 -12.35
N GLY A 455 34.93 16.60 -11.97
CA GLY A 455 35.54 17.90 -12.24
C GLY A 455 34.96 19.05 -11.40
N TRP A 456 34.09 18.74 -10.43
CA TRP A 456 33.50 19.74 -9.54
C TRP A 456 34.33 19.89 -8.27
N THR A 457 34.41 21.11 -7.74
CA THR A 457 35.08 21.39 -6.47
C THR A 457 34.18 20.94 -5.32
N CYS A 458 34.68 20.06 -4.46
CA CYS A 458 33.94 19.59 -3.31
C CYS A 458 34.32 20.35 -2.04
N VAL A 459 33.32 20.83 -1.33
CA VAL A 459 33.46 21.47 -0.03
C VAL A 459 32.85 20.56 1.02
N VAL A 460 33.58 20.23 2.07
CA VAL A 460 33.05 19.47 3.19
C VAL A 460 32.24 20.39 4.10
N GLY A 461 30.96 20.13 4.21
CA GLY A 461 30.02 20.87 5.07
C GLY A 461 29.97 20.34 6.49
N THR A 462 28.80 20.40 7.11
CA THR A 462 28.58 19.99 8.49
C THR A 462 28.31 18.49 8.62
N ARG A 463 28.44 17.97 9.84
CA ARG A 463 28.06 16.59 10.17
C ARG A 463 26.54 16.45 10.34
N ASP A 464 25.92 17.49 10.86
CA ASP A 464 24.49 17.54 11.18
C ASP A 464 23.80 18.49 10.20
N SER A 465 22.67 18.05 9.62
CA SER A 465 21.88 18.84 8.67
C SER A 465 21.30 20.11 9.30
N SER A 466 20.99 20.09 10.57
CA SER A 466 20.50 21.26 11.32
C SER A 466 21.50 22.43 11.37
N GLN A 467 22.79 22.19 11.10
CA GLN A 467 23.83 23.20 11.10
C GLN A 467 24.15 23.76 9.72
N VAL A 468 23.57 23.20 8.66
CA VAL A 468 23.87 23.59 7.27
C VAL A 468 23.47 25.02 6.99
N GLY A 469 22.31 25.46 7.49
CA GLY A 469 21.87 26.84 7.30
C GLY A 469 22.85 27.88 7.88
N GLU A 470 23.37 27.65 9.08
CA GLU A 470 24.39 28.49 9.68
C GLU A 470 25.71 28.43 8.91
N PHE A 471 26.12 27.23 8.49
CA PHE A 471 27.34 27.03 7.68
C PHE A 471 27.28 27.83 6.38
N LEU A 472 26.17 27.78 5.66
CA LEU A 472 25.98 28.49 4.39
C LEU A 472 25.99 30.02 4.60
N ARG A 473 25.25 30.54 5.56
CA ARG A 473 25.24 31.96 5.90
C ARG A 473 26.63 32.52 6.20
N LYS A 474 27.49 31.71 6.83
CA LYS A 474 28.86 32.13 7.19
C LYS A 474 29.88 32.00 6.08
N ASN A 475 29.70 31.05 5.17
CA ASN A 475 30.79 30.62 4.29
C ASN A 475 30.48 30.69 2.82
N TRP A 476 29.20 30.60 2.38
CA TRP A 476 28.87 30.41 0.97
C TRP A 476 29.38 31.52 0.05
N ASP A 477 29.15 32.76 0.38
CA ASP A 477 29.60 33.91 -0.42
C ASP A 477 31.13 33.94 -0.59
N ARG A 478 31.87 33.56 0.44
CA ARG A 478 33.32 33.45 0.38
C ARG A 478 33.74 32.28 -0.54
N ILE A 479 33.15 31.11 -0.36
CA ILE A 479 33.44 29.92 -1.15
C ILE A 479 33.17 30.18 -2.65
N LEU A 480 32.04 30.77 -2.96
CA LEU A 480 31.65 31.09 -4.33
C LEU A 480 32.59 32.10 -4.99
N ARG A 481 33.00 33.14 -4.22
CA ARG A 481 33.94 34.13 -4.70
C ARG A 481 35.33 33.55 -4.97
N GLU A 482 35.89 32.79 -4.03
CA GLU A 482 37.17 32.11 -4.19
C GLU A 482 37.18 31.16 -5.37
N TRP A 483 36.07 30.46 -5.62
CA TRP A 483 35.93 29.59 -6.78
C TRP A 483 35.91 30.37 -8.08
N LYS A 484 35.15 31.46 -8.16
CA LYS A 484 35.08 32.34 -9.36
C LYS A 484 36.44 32.95 -9.68
N GLU A 485 37.16 33.43 -8.70
CA GLU A 485 38.52 34.00 -8.88
C GLU A 485 39.51 32.99 -9.43
N LYS A 486 39.36 31.71 -9.06
CA LYS A 486 40.25 30.63 -9.51
C LYS A 486 39.92 30.15 -10.91
N HIS A 487 38.68 30.24 -11.38
CA HIS A 487 38.22 29.64 -12.63
C HIS A 487 37.80 30.66 -13.70
N GLN A 488 37.83 31.98 -13.41
CA GLN A 488 37.65 33.06 -14.38
C GLN A 488 38.95 33.58 -14.96
N LYS A 489 40.07 32.91 -14.69
CA LYS A 489 41.35 33.12 -15.37
C LYS A 489 41.50 32.10 -16.51
#